data_d5e4cda1c5836d2a0d557ddeae533295
#
_entry.id   d5e4cda1c5836d2a0d557ddeae533295
#
_cell.length_a   1.000
_cell.length_b   1.000
_cell.length_c   1.000
_cell.angle_alpha   90.00
_cell.angle_beta   90.00
_cell.angle_gamma   90.00
#
_symmetry.space_group_name_H-M   'P 1'
#
loop_
_entity.id
_entity.type
_entity.pdbx_description
1 polymer ?
#
loop_
_entity_poly.entity_id
_entity_poly.type
_entity_poly.pdbx_seq_one_letter_code
_entity_poly.pdbx_strand_id
1 'polypeptide(L)'
;ALARLPERVPAPGGSADASFAVFEQERIGAELDSHASDFLRHILGGRLQPNVAHFRNVGEAVAAMKRGEIAAVMGARSELETAIGGDAAIALDTLSMPELRVASWPLGMAVKAEHSGLEQALSGAIAELQRSGELGRIFAAHGVRQRTP
;
A
#
# COMPACT_ATOMS: atom_id res chain seq x y z
N ALA A 1 3.81 -0.28 0.48
CA ALA A 1 4.27 1.08 0.21
C ALA A 1 4.13 1.95 1.47
N LEU A 2 4.79 3.10 1.47
CA LEU A 2 4.76 4.09 2.54
C LEU A 2 4.31 5.44 1.97
N ALA A 3 3.19 5.96 2.44
CA ALA A 3 2.79 7.35 2.26
C ALA A 3 3.30 8.16 3.44
N ARG A 4 3.89 9.32 3.22
CA ARG A 4 4.49 10.15 4.28
C ARG A 4 4.37 11.64 4.01
N LEU A 5 4.43 12.41 5.09
CA LEU A 5 4.62 13.86 5.05
C LEU A 5 6.14 14.14 4.99
N PRO A 6 6.66 14.66 3.87
CA PRO A 6 8.12 14.81 3.66
C PRO A 6 8.83 15.70 4.69
N GLU A 7 8.11 16.65 5.26
CA GLU A 7 8.62 17.58 6.29
C GLU A 7 8.80 16.90 7.67
N ARG A 8 8.13 15.76 7.90
CA ARG A 8 8.22 15.00 9.17
C ARG A 8 9.01 13.72 9.03
N VAL A 9 8.91 13.07 7.89
CA VAL A 9 9.51 11.75 7.64
C VAL A 9 10.39 11.81 6.39
N PRO A 10 11.70 11.56 6.51
CA PRO A 10 12.61 11.55 5.36
C PRO A 10 12.27 10.39 4.40
N ALA A 11 12.77 10.48 3.17
CA ALA A 11 12.62 9.38 2.22
C ALA A 11 13.29 8.11 2.76
N PRO A 12 12.63 6.94 2.64
CA PRO A 12 13.23 5.69 3.07
C PRO A 12 14.49 5.40 2.26
N GLY A 13 15.53 4.91 2.94
CA GLY A 13 16.82 4.61 2.30
C GLY A 13 17.71 3.78 3.21
N GLY A 14 18.67 3.06 2.61
CA GLY A 14 19.55 2.16 3.36
C GLY A 14 18.84 0.91 3.84
N SER A 15 18.99 0.57 5.11
CA SER A 15 18.34 -0.60 5.72
C SER A 15 16.88 -0.30 6.13
N ALA A 16 16.11 -1.35 6.39
CA ALA A 16 14.79 -1.23 6.97
C ALA A 16 14.84 -0.50 8.32
N ASP A 17 15.78 -0.85 9.18
CA ASP A 17 15.97 -0.21 10.48
C ASP A 17 16.20 1.29 10.34
N ALA A 18 17.06 1.72 9.41
CA ALA A 18 17.32 3.13 9.17
C ALA A 18 16.06 3.87 8.67
N SER A 19 15.30 3.24 7.78
CA SER A 19 14.08 3.82 7.20
C SER A 19 12.95 3.96 8.22
N PHE A 20 12.90 3.10 9.23
CA PHE A 20 11.82 3.08 10.21
C PHE A 20 12.19 3.67 11.58
N ALA A 21 13.46 3.98 11.85
CA ALA A 21 13.91 4.55 13.12
C ALA A 21 13.19 5.88 13.47
N VAL A 22 12.81 6.68 12.49
CA VAL A 22 12.07 7.94 12.69
C VAL A 22 10.74 7.71 13.43
N PHE A 23 10.12 6.55 13.27
CA PHE A 23 8.86 6.21 13.92
C PHE A 23 9.00 5.79 15.39
N GLU A 24 10.20 5.79 15.95
CA GLU A 24 10.39 5.78 17.40
C GLU A 24 9.96 7.11 18.03
N GLN A 25 9.87 8.20 17.25
CA GLN A 25 9.46 9.54 17.68
C GLN A 25 8.16 10.01 16.98
N GLU A 26 7.89 9.54 15.77
CA GLU A 26 6.75 9.90 14.96
C GLU A 26 5.71 8.77 14.91
N ARG A 27 4.43 9.13 14.80
CA ARG A 27 3.36 8.14 14.67
C ARG A 27 3.19 7.71 13.22
N ILE A 28 3.01 6.39 13.02
CA ILE A 28 2.71 5.78 11.75
C ILE A 28 1.39 5.01 11.81
N GLY A 29 0.56 5.14 10.77
CA GLY A 29 -0.72 4.45 10.66
C GLY A 29 -0.64 3.20 9.79
N ALA A 30 -1.48 2.22 10.11
CA ALA A 30 -1.75 1.07 9.28
C ALA A 30 -3.21 0.61 9.46
N GLU A 31 -3.73 -0.09 8.47
CA GLU A 31 -4.99 -0.80 8.62
C GLU A 31 -4.83 -1.95 9.61
N LEU A 32 -5.80 -2.10 10.52
CA LEU A 32 -5.84 -3.16 11.51
C LEU A 32 -5.83 -4.54 10.83
N ASP A 33 -5.11 -5.49 11.41
CA ASP A 33 -4.98 -6.88 10.93
C ASP A 33 -4.42 -7.02 9.50
N SER A 34 -3.78 -5.97 8.98
CA SER A 34 -3.08 -5.99 7.70
C SER A 34 -1.63 -6.46 7.82
N HIS A 35 -1.03 -6.88 6.70
CA HIS A 35 0.41 -7.16 6.64
C HIS A 35 1.28 -5.95 7.06
N ALA A 36 0.81 -4.73 6.77
CA ALA A 36 1.50 -3.52 7.19
C ALA A 36 1.48 -3.37 8.71
N SER A 37 0.33 -3.61 9.33
CA SER A 37 0.19 -3.60 10.80
C SER A 37 1.10 -4.64 11.45
N ASP A 38 1.10 -5.86 10.94
CA ASP A 38 1.95 -6.94 11.47
C ASP A 38 3.44 -6.60 11.35
N PHE A 39 3.87 -6.13 10.18
CA PHE A 39 5.25 -5.69 9.95
C PHE A 39 5.67 -4.59 10.94
N LEU A 40 4.87 -3.52 11.08
CA LEU A 40 5.19 -2.38 11.96
C LEU A 40 5.27 -2.78 13.44
N ARG A 41 4.52 -3.78 13.86
CA ARG A 41 4.56 -4.29 15.24
C ARG A 41 5.81 -5.08 15.55
N HIS A 42 6.50 -5.65 14.54
CA HIS A 42 7.65 -6.53 14.74
C HIS A 42 8.99 -5.91 14.33
N ILE A 43 8.99 -4.95 13.43
CA ILE A 43 10.24 -4.28 13.02
C ILE A 43 10.92 -3.59 14.22
N LEU A 44 12.23 -3.46 14.16
CA LEU A 44 13.07 -2.91 15.24
C LEU A 44 12.85 -3.60 16.58
N GLY A 45 12.57 -4.92 16.57
CA GLY A 45 12.29 -5.68 17.79
C GLY A 45 11.02 -5.24 18.52
N GLY A 46 10.06 -4.65 17.81
CA GLY A 46 8.79 -4.20 18.37
C GLY A 46 8.80 -2.80 19.00
N ARG A 47 9.90 -2.06 18.87
CA ARG A 47 10.04 -0.72 19.47
C ARG A 47 9.06 0.31 18.92
N LEU A 48 8.50 0.07 17.72
CA LEU A 48 7.52 0.97 17.11
C LEU A 48 6.10 0.81 17.66
N GLN A 49 5.78 -0.28 18.36
CA GLN A 49 4.42 -0.58 18.81
C GLN A 49 3.68 0.60 19.48
N PRO A 50 4.31 1.40 20.36
CA PRO A 50 3.62 2.53 20.99
C PRO A 50 3.20 3.63 20.02
N ASN A 51 3.87 3.72 18.87
CA ASN A 51 3.67 4.76 17.86
C ASN A 51 2.88 4.27 16.63
N VAL A 52 2.49 2.98 16.60
CA VAL A 52 1.64 2.43 15.55
C VAL A 52 0.18 2.73 15.85
N ALA A 53 -0.45 3.52 15.00
CA ALA A 53 -1.88 3.82 15.06
C ALA A 53 -2.66 2.89 14.12
N HIS A 54 -3.69 2.21 14.62
CA HIS A 54 -4.52 1.31 13.82
C HIS A 54 -5.81 1.99 13.39
N PHE A 55 -6.17 1.79 12.13
CA PHE A 55 -7.37 2.34 11.49
C PHE A 55 -8.19 1.19 10.88
N ARG A 56 -9.48 1.43 10.59
CA ARG A 56 -10.35 0.43 9.95
C ARG A 56 -9.97 0.18 8.50
N ASN A 57 -9.43 1.19 7.83
CA ASN A 57 -8.99 1.12 6.44
C ASN A 57 -7.91 2.18 6.17
N VAL A 58 -7.21 2.02 5.05
CA VAL A 58 -6.15 2.93 4.60
C VAL A 58 -6.66 4.36 4.39
N GLY A 59 -7.91 4.54 3.93
CA GLY A 59 -8.51 5.86 3.72
C GLY A 59 -8.62 6.67 5.01
N GLU A 60 -9.07 6.05 6.12
CA GLU A 60 -9.12 6.70 7.43
C GLU A 60 -7.70 7.07 7.92
N ALA A 61 -6.72 6.20 7.71
CA ALA A 61 -5.33 6.48 8.07
C ALA A 61 -4.76 7.67 7.29
N VAL A 62 -4.99 7.73 5.98
CA VAL A 62 -4.55 8.86 5.13
C VAL A 62 -5.27 10.15 5.53
N ALA A 63 -6.55 10.10 5.87
CA ALA A 63 -7.26 11.27 6.37
C ALA A 63 -6.67 11.78 7.70
N ALA A 64 -6.28 10.89 8.62
CA ALA A 64 -5.59 11.25 9.86
C ALA A 64 -4.20 11.87 9.57
N MET A 65 -3.47 11.34 8.60
CA MET A 65 -2.19 11.92 8.17
C MET A 65 -2.38 13.34 7.58
N LYS A 66 -3.39 13.56 6.75
CA LYS A 66 -3.73 14.88 6.20
C LYS A 66 -4.10 15.91 7.31
N ARG A 67 -4.62 15.44 8.43
CA ARG A 67 -4.87 16.30 9.62
C ARG A 67 -3.63 16.50 10.51
N GLY A 68 -2.50 15.86 10.18
CA GLY A 68 -1.26 15.95 10.97
C GLY A 68 -1.24 15.10 12.24
N GLU A 69 -2.23 14.23 12.46
CA GLU A 69 -2.34 13.36 13.64
C GLU A 69 -1.28 12.24 13.62
N ILE A 70 -0.87 11.82 12.44
CA ILE A 70 0.20 10.86 12.18
C ILE A 70 1.10 11.38 11.05
N ALA A 71 2.32 10.89 10.97
CA ALA A 71 3.32 11.38 10.01
C ALA A 71 3.40 10.55 8.72
N ALA A 72 2.95 9.29 8.79
CA ALA A 72 2.99 8.37 7.66
C ALA A 72 1.91 7.30 7.77
N VAL A 73 1.64 6.63 6.64
CA VAL A 73 0.76 5.45 6.55
C VAL A 73 1.46 4.36 5.74
N MET A 74 1.51 3.15 6.28
CA MET A 74 1.96 1.97 5.56
C MET A 74 0.75 1.13 5.11
N GLY A 75 0.74 0.72 3.83
CA GLY A 75 -0.37 -0.05 3.27
C GLY A 75 -0.09 -0.57 1.87
N ALA A 76 -1.10 -1.18 1.27
CA ALA A 76 -1.04 -1.57 -0.13
C ALA A 76 -0.96 -0.31 -1.02
N ARG A 77 -0.13 -0.36 -2.05
CA ARG A 77 0.14 0.84 -2.86
C ARG A 77 -1.09 1.38 -3.56
N SER A 78 -1.93 0.49 -4.11
CA SER A 78 -3.16 0.88 -4.79
C SER A 78 -4.16 1.60 -3.87
N GLU A 79 -4.29 1.13 -2.63
CA GLU A 79 -5.15 1.76 -1.62
C GLU A 79 -4.63 3.13 -1.22
N LEU A 80 -3.30 3.26 -1.02
CA LEU A 80 -2.66 4.54 -0.75
C LEU A 80 -2.81 5.51 -1.92
N GLU A 81 -2.59 5.07 -3.17
CA GLU A 81 -2.77 5.90 -4.37
C GLU A 81 -4.19 6.46 -4.44
N THR A 82 -5.21 5.61 -4.23
CA THR A 82 -6.62 6.04 -4.19
C THR A 82 -6.90 7.02 -3.06
N ALA A 83 -6.45 6.72 -1.85
CA ALA A 83 -6.73 7.53 -0.66
C ALA A 83 -6.01 8.90 -0.69
N ILE A 84 -4.79 8.96 -1.24
CA ILE A 84 -4.03 10.20 -1.42
C ILE A 84 -4.74 11.12 -2.44
N GLY A 85 -5.29 10.54 -3.52
CA GLY A 85 -6.04 11.29 -4.52
C GLY A 85 -5.20 12.30 -5.29
N GLY A 86 -3.90 12.06 -5.47
CA GLY A 86 -2.97 12.96 -6.17
C GLY A 86 -2.50 14.16 -5.35
N ASP A 87 -2.70 14.18 -4.04
CA ASP A 87 -2.23 15.23 -3.15
C ASP A 87 -0.70 15.33 -3.18
N ALA A 88 -0.18 16.44 -3.75
CA ALA A 88 1.25 16.66 -3.96
C ALA A 88 2.04 16.89 -2.65
N ALA A 89 1.36 17.16 -1.53
CA ALA A 89 2.00 17.29 -0.23
C ALA A 89 2.43 15.94 0.36
N ILE A 90 1.93 14.83 -0.19
CA ILE A 90 2.21 13.47 0.31
C ILE A 90 3.15 12.76 -0.65
N ALA A 91 4.29 12.33 -0.15
CA ALA A 91 5.19 11.43 -0.88
C ALA A 91 4.74 9.97 -0.73
N LEU A 92 4.80 9.22 -1.82
CA LEU A 92 4.46 7.79 -1.85
C LEU A 92 5.66 6.97 -2.32
N ASP A 93 6.28 6.28 -1.39
CA ASP A 93 7.49 5.50 -1.63
C ASP A 93 7.19 4.00 -1.75
N THR A 94 7.91 3.33 -2.66
CA THR A 94 7.94 1.87 -2.70
C THR A 94 9.01 1.39 -1.73
N LEU A 95 8.61 0.54 -0.81
CA LEU A 95 9.54 -0.09 0.11
C LEU A 95 10.10 -1.36 -0.54
N SER A 96 11.40 -1.43 -0.66
CA SER A 96 12.11 -2.64 -1.09
C SER A 96 12.96 -3.12 0.08
N MET A 97 12.41 -4.05 0.86
CA MET A 97 13.04 -4.54 2.08
C MET A 97 13.08 -6.07 2.07
N PRO A 98 14.25 -6.68 2.32
CA PRO A 98 14.39 -8.14 2.40
C PRO A 98 13.50 -8.78 3.48
N GLU A 99 13.19 -8.02 4.54
CA GLU A 99 12.36 -8.47 5.66
C GLU A 99 10.88 -8.60 5.30
N LEU A 100 10.42 -7.92 4.24
CA LEU A 100 9.09 -8.12 3.72
C LEU A 100 9.04 -9.43 2.92
N ARG A 101 8.50 -10.48 3.52
CA ARG A 101 8.36 -11.80 2.87
C ARG A 101 7.54 -11.73 1.58
N VAL A 102 6.59 -10.80 1.52
CA VAL A 102 5.74 -10.55 0.36
C VAL A 102 5.76 -9.06 0.06
N ALA A 103 6.56 -8.64 -0.91
CA ALA A 103 6.63 -7.24 -1.35
C ALA A 103 5.57 -6.89 -2.40
N SER A 104 5.10 -7.87 -3.17
CA SER A 104 4.05 -7.72 -4.19
C SER A 104 3.32 -9.06 -4.38
N TRP A 105 2.08 -8.98 -4.83
CA TRP A 105 1.28 -10.15 -5.21
C TRP A 105 0.41 -9.83 -6.41
N PRO A 106 0.19 -10.81 -7.32
CA PRO A 106 -0.76 -10.64 -8.40
C PRO A 106 -2.20 -10.67 -7.86
N LEU A 107 -3.07 -9.88 -8.45
CA LEU A 107 -4.50 -9.98 -8.25
C LEU A 107 -5.10 -10.86 -9.32
N GLY A 108 -6.04 -11.72 -8.94
CA GLY A 108 -6.74 -12.61 -9.84
C GLY A 108 -8.18 -12.81 -9.42
N MET A 109 -8.96 -13.41 -10.32
CA MET A 109 -10.32 -13.85 -10.04
C MET A 109 -10.33 -15.37 -9.86
N ALA A 110 -11.02 -15.84 -8.83
CA ALA A 110 -11.24 -17.27 -8.61
C ALA A 110 -12.63 -17.67 -9.12
N VAL A 111 -12.70 -18.79 -9.83
CA VAL A 111 -13.96 -19.42 -10.27
C VAL A 111 -14.00 -20.85 -9.76
N LYS A 112 -15.20 -21.42 -9.61
CA LYS A 112 -15.33 -22.83 -9.24
C LYS A 112 -14.75 -23.72 -10.35
N ALA A 113 -14.12 -24.82 -9.98
CA ALA A 113 -13.43 -25.74 -10.91
C ALA A 113 -14.35 -26.29 -12.02
N GLU A 114 -15.64 -26.49 -11.71
CA GLU A 114 -16.65 -26.93 -12.68
C GLU A 114 -17.04 -25.88 -13.73
N HIS A 115 -16.61 -24.62 -13.57
CA HIS A 115 -16.93 -23.51 -14.47
C HIS A 115 -15.76 -23.11 -15.39
N SER A 116 -15.12 -24.09 -16.05
CA SER A 116 -13.98 -23.84 -16.95
C SER A 116 -14.28 -22.88 -18.11
N GLY A 117 -15.52 -22.90 -18.63
CA GLY A 117 -15.95 -21.94 -19.63
C GLY A 117 -15.95 -20.48 -19.14
N LEU A 118 -16.30 -20.26 -17.87
CA LEU A 118 -16.23 -18.94 -17.25
C LEU A 118 -14.78 -18.49 -17.02
N GLU A 119 -13.89 -19.40 -16.61
CA GLU A 119 -12.46 -19.11 -16.50
C GLU A 119 -11.86 -18.61 -17.82
N GLN A 120 -12.13 -19.34 -18.92
CA GLN A 120 -11.65 -18.96 -20.25
C GLN A 120 -12.20 -17.63 -20.70
N ALA A 121 -13.50 -17.38 -20.48
CA ALA A 121 -14.14 -16.11 -20.83
C ALA A 121 -13.53 -14.92 -20.05
N LEU A 122 -13.32 -15.06 -18.76
CA LEU A 122 -12.72 -14.04 -17.91
C LEU A 122 -11.25 -13.79 -18.30
N SER A 123 -10.47 -14.83 -18.51
CA SER A 123 -9.07 -14.72 -18.95
C SER A 123 -8.95 -14.02 -20.30
N GLY A 124 -9.84 -14.36 -21.25
CA GLY A 124 -9.91 -13.69 -22.55
C GLY A 124 -10.28 -12.21 -22.43
N ALA A 125 -11.27 -11.89 -21.60
CA ALA A 125 -11.70 -10.51 -21.37
C ALA A 125 -10.59 -9.67 -20.71
N ILE A 126 -9.89 -10.20 -19.72
CA ILE A 126 -8.76 -9.52 -19.06
C ILE A 126 -7.65 -9.26 -20.07
N ALA A 127 -7.29 -10.26 -20.88
CA ALA A 127 -6.25 -10.10 -21.92
C ALA A 127 -6.64 -9.04 -22.96
N GLU A 128 -7.91 -8.96 -23.35
CA GLU A 128 -8.42 -7.91 -24.23
C GLU A 128 -8.32 -6.52 -23.61
N LEU A 129 -8.76 -6.37 -22.34
CA LEU A 129 -8.67 -5.11 -21.60
C LEU A 129 -7.21 -4.64 -21.42
N GLN A 130 -6.28 -5.57 -21.24
CA GLN A 130 -4.85 -5.27 -21.18
C GLN A 130 -4.32 -4.80 -22.54
N ARG A 131 -4.63 -5.53 -23.62
CA ARG A 131 -4.15 -5.24 -24.99
C ARG A 131 -4.71 -3.92 -25.51
N SER A 132 -5.98 -3.61 -25.24
CA SER A 132 -6.61 -2.35 -25.65
C SER A 132 -6.18 -1.13 -24.80
N GLY A 133 -5.49 -1.34 -23.68
CA GLY A 133 -5.16 -0.30 -22.70
C GLY A 133 -6.35 0.15 -21.83
N GLU A 134 -7.52 -0.49 -21.99
CA GLU A 134 -8.72 -0.14 -21.22
C GLU A 134 -8.52 -0.41 -19.73
N LEU A 135 -7.84 -1.49 -19.37
CA LEU A 135 -7.54 -1.81 -17.98
C LEU A 135 -6.74 -0.68 -17.31
N GLY A 136 -5.74 -0.13 -18.02
CA GLY A 136 -4.98 1.03 -17.52
C GLY A 136 -5.84 2.27 -17.33
N ARG A 137 -6.81 2.52 -18.23
CA ARG A 137 -7.77 3.63 -18.09
C ARG A 137 -8.71 3.45 -16.90
N ILE A 138 -9.18 2.24 -16.65
CA ILE A 138 -10.00 1.91 -15.48
C ILE A 138 -9.23 2.19 -14.18
N PHE A 139 -7.99 1.69 -14.07
CA PHE A 139 -7.16 1.96 -12.90
C PHE A 139 -6.91 3.47 -12.70
N ALA A 140 -6.57 4.18 -13.78
CA ALA A 140 -6.31 5.61 -13.73
C ALA A 140 -7.55 6.42 -13.31
N ALA A 141 -8.76 6.03 -13.71
CA ALA A 141 -10.01 6.66 -13.30
C ALA A 141 -10.24 6.59 -11.76
N HIS A 142 -9.60 5.62 -11.10
CA HIS A 142 -9.61 5.47 -9.65
C HIS A 142 -8.32 5.96 -8.95
N GLY A 143 -7.50 6.72 -9.67
CA GLY A 143 -6.24 7.26 -9.14
C GLY A 143 -5.13 6.22 -8.95
N VAL A 144 -5.32 5.00 -9.46
CA VAL A 144 -4.37 3.89 -9.30
C VAL A 144 -3.53 3.72 -10.55
N ARG A 145 -2.24 3.52 -10.38
CA ARG A 145 -1.33 3.18 -11.47
C ARG A 145 -1.30 1.66 -11.68
N GLN A 146 -1.83 1.19 -12.81
CA GLN A 146 -1.69 -0.21 -13.20
C GLN A 146 -0.21 -0.61 -13.27
N ARG A 147 0.11 -1.79 -12.72
CA ARG A 147 1.40 -2.45 -12.89
C ARG A 147 1.17 -3.86 -13.41
N THR A 148 1.95 -4.25 -14.40
CA THR A 148 2.01 -5.64 -14.85
C THR A 148 2.92 -6.42 -13.90
N PRO A 149 2.62 -7.71 -13.66
CA PRO A 149 3.47 -8.63 -12.88
C PRO A 149 4.91 -8.71 -13.40
#